data_108d4c173fc5c20635a70d3d3e77be2b
#
_entry.id   108d4c173fc5c20635a70d3d3e77be2b
#
_cell.length_a   1.000
_cell.length_b   1.000
_cell.length_c   1.000
_cell.angle_alpha   90.00
_cell.angle_beta   90.00
_cell.angle_gamma   90.00
#
_symmetry.space_group_name_H-M   'P 1'
#
loop_
_entity.id
_entity.type
_entity.pdbx_description
1 polymer ?
#
loop_
_entity_poly.entity_id
_entity_poly.type
_entity_poly.pdbx_seq_one_letter_code
_entity_poly.pdbx_strand_id
1 'polypeptide(L)'
;MASNKGPSLLTRGPEGSVDLYLVRHADAFPKDPDRWRHDGKRPLTPEGEEEFRLAARGLARMVPRADVVLSSPARRAWRTAEILAALDSWPAPEPSPVLEPTLPPEKAALALQDHADASSVAVVGHRPGLHELAAYLLTAKAEGLEIGLEKGGVACIGFDGYPAPGAGELRWLLTPEVLRSVARGHFS
;
A
#
# COMPACT_ATOMS: atom_id res chain seq x y z
N MET A 1 33.59 12.04 5.93
CA MET A 1 32.95 10.74 6.21
C MET A 1 31.91 10.51 5.15
N ALA A 2 32.18 9.63 4.20
CA ALA A 2 31.25 9.33 3.11
C ALA A 2 30.16 8.40 3.62
N SER A 3 28.90 8.86 3.54
CA SER A 3 27.71 8.05 3.83
C SER A 3 27.62 6.93 2.80
N ASN A 4 27.85 5.71 3.24
CA ASN A 4 27.69 4.50 2.45
C ASN A 4 26.19 4.26 2.26
N LYS A 5 25.60 4.85 1.21
CA LYS A 5 24.27 4.45 0.74
C LYS A 5 24.44 3.09 0.07
N GLY A 6 24.12 2.03 0.79
CA GLY A 6 23.98 0.70 0.19
C GLY A 6 23.04 0.75 -1.03
N PRO A 7 23.23 -0.12 -2.03
CA PRO A 7 22.39 -0.14 -3.21
C PRO A 7 20.93 -0.37 -2.80
N SER A 8 20.01 0.46 -3.32
CA SER A 8 18.57 0.19 -3.23
C SER A 8 18.33 -1.20 -3.85
N LEU A 9 17.79 -2.13 -3.07
CA LEU A 9 17.54 -3.50 -3.49
C LEU A 9 16.50 -3.61 -4.62
N LEU A 10 15.80 -2.50 -4.90
CA LEU A 10 14.79 -2.41 -5.96
C LEU A 10 15.12 -1.15 -6.78
N THR A 11 15.56 -1.34 -8.01
CA THR A 11 15.79 -0.25 -8.97
C THR A 11 14.46 0.38 -9.34
N ARG A 12 14.38 1.72 -9.29
CA ARG A 12 13.30 2.47 -9.96
C ARG A 12 13.24 2.05 -11.43
N GLY A 13 12.03 2.00 -11.97
CA GLY A 13 11.83 1.86 -13.38
C GLY A 13 12.45 3.04 -14.18
N PRO A 14 12.47 2.97 -15.52
CA PRO A 14 12.97 4.02 -16.39
C PRO A 14 12.26 5.36 -16.15
N GLU A 15 12.83 6.46 -16.66
CA GLU A 15 12.18 7.79 -16.60
C GLU A 15 10.77 7.73 -17.19
N GLY A 16 9.80 8.27 -16.46
CA GLY A 16 8.38 8.23 -16.80
C GLY A 16 7.64 7.00 -16.26
N SER A 17 8.30 6.07 -15.55
CA SER A 17 7.62 4.94 -14.90
C SER A 17 6.99 5.35 -13.58
N VAL A 18 5.87 4.72 -13.24
CA VAL A 18 5.15 4.89 -11.97
C VAL A 18 5.16 3.59 -11.18
N ASP A 19 5.51 3.68 -9.90
CA ASP A 19 5.37 2.60 -8.92
C ASP A 19 4.12 2.81 -8.06
N LEU A 20 3.18 1.88 -8.12
CA LEU A 20 2.00 1.86 -7.27
C LEU A 20 2.18 0.82 -6.15
N TYR A 21 2.15 1.29 -4.90
CA TYR A 21 2.22 0.45 -3.72
C TYR A 21 0.83 0.23 -3.15
N LEU A 22 0.32 -1.00 -3.24
CA LEU A 22 -0.94 -1.41 -2.63
C LEU A 22 -0.65 -1.89 -1.21
N VAL A 23 -1.11 -1.14 -0.21
CA VAL A 23 -0.91 -1.45 1.21
C VAL A 23 -2.24 -1.86 1.83
N ARG A 24 -2.38 -3.11 2.23
CA ARG A 24 -3.54 -3.51 3.01
C ARG A 24 -3.38 -3.06 4.46
N HIS A 25 -4.45 -2.45 5.03
CA HIS A 25 -4.41 -2.02 6.42
C HIS A 25 -3.87 -3.11 7.37
N ALA A 26 -3.18 -2.70 8.42
CA ALA A 26 -2.62 -3.57 9.45
C ALA A 26 -3.71 -4.33 10.22
N ASP A 27 -3.32 -5.20 11.15
CA ASP A 27 -4.31 -5.97 11.90
C ASP A 27 -5.21 -5.06 12.75
N ALA A 28 -6.50 -5.36 12.71
CA ALA A 28 -7.54 -4.58 13.36
C ALA A 28 -8.40 -5.48 14.24
N PHE A 29 -9.06 -4.91 15.22
CA PHE A 29 -10.00 -5.66 16.05
C PHE A 29 -10.95 -6.49 15.17
N PRO A 30 -11.49 -7.61 15.67
CA PRO A 30 -12.52 -8.38 14.96
C PRO A 30 -13.73 -7.51 14.62
N LYS A 31 -14.42 -7.87 13.53
CA LYS A 31 -15.67 -7.21 13.19
C LYS A 31 -16.71 -7.53 14.28
N ASP A 32 -17.23 -6.50 14.92
CA ASP A 32 -18.17 -6.58 16.01
C ASP A 32 -19.19 -5.43 15.87
N PRO A 33 -20.41 -5.70 15.38
CA PRO A 33 -21.45 -4.68 15.20
C PRO A 33 -21.93 -4.04 16.49
N ASP A 34 -21.85 -4.75 17.62
CA ASP A 34 -22.26 -4.23 18.93
C ASP A 34 -21.25 -3.21 19.46
N ARG A 35 -19.98 -3.46 19.24
CA ARG A 35 -18.87 -2.57 19.61
C ARG A 35 -18.66 -1.44 18.60
N TRP A 36 -18.82 -1.74 17.30
CA TRP A 36 -18.57 -0.81 16.20
C TRP A 36 -19.81 -0.72 15.30
N ARG A 37 -20.78 0.11 15.66
CA ARG A 37 -22.02 0.33 14.85
C ARG A 37 -21.71 0.67 13.38
N HIS A 38 -20.56 1.31 13.14
CA HIS A 38 -20.03 1.59 11.81
C HIS A 38 -18.66 0.94 11.69
N ASP A 39 -18.49 -0.04 10.82
CA ASP A 39 -17.22 -0.77 10.63
C ASP A 39 -16.05 0.17 10.26
N GLY A 40 -16.34 1.30 9.62
CA GLY A 40 -15.34 2.34 9.33
C GLY A 40 -14.67 2.92 10.58
N LYS A 41 -15.30 2.84 11.76
CA LYS A 41 -14.74 3.32 13.04
C LYS A 41 -13.89 2.28 13.77
N ARG A 42 -13.84 1.05 13.30
CA ARG A 42 -13.07 -0.04 13.89
C ARG A 42 -11.56 0.23 13.75
N PRO A 43 -10.82 0.30 14.89
CA PRO A 43 -9.40 0.63 14.89
C PRO A 43 -8.51 -0.59 14.65
N LEU A 44 -7.22 -0.34 14.47
CA LEU A 44 -6.17 -1.35 14.60
C LEU A 44 -6.13 -1.89 16.05
N THR A 45 -5.60 -3.10 16.21
CA THR A 45 -5.20 -3.58 17.52
C THR A 45 -3.87 -2.91 17.92
N PRO A 46 -3.55 -2.79 19.24
CA PRO A 46 -2.25 -2.30 19.68
C PRO A 46 -1.09 -3.12 19.08
N GLU A 47 -1.22 -4.44 19.07
CA GLU A 47 -0.26 -5.36 18.49
C GLU A 47 -0.11 -5.15 16.97
N GLY A 48 -1.24 -4.96 16.27
CA GLY A 48 -1.25 -4.67 14.82
C GLY A 48 -0.55 -3.36 14.49
N GLU A 49 -0.70 -2.32 15.33
CA GLU A 49 0.05 -1.07 15.14
C GLU A 49 1.56 -1.27 15.35
N GLU A 50 1.97 -1.99 16.39
CA GLU A 50 3.38 -2.23 16.69
C GLU A 50 4.06 -3.06 15.60
N GLU A 51 3.41 -4.16 15.20
CA GLU A 51 3.91 -5.01 14.12
C GLU A 51 4.02 -4.26 12.80
N PHE A 52 3.02 -3.41 12.50
CA PHE A 52 3.06 -2.63 11.27
C PHE A 52 4.11 -1.52 11.31
N ARG A 53 4.37 -0.90 12.45
CA ARG A 53 5.51 0.05 12.58
C ARG A 53 6.84 -0.62 12.22
N LEU A 54 7.02 -1.86 12.63
CA LEU A 54 8.22 -2.61 12.26
C LEU A 54 8.22 -2.95 10.76
N ALA A 55 7.10 -3.42 10.21
CA ALA A 55 6.96 -3.70 8.78
C ALA A 55 7.21 -2.44 7.92
N ALA A 56 6.67 -1.29 8.34
CA ALA A 56 6.88 0.00 7.68
C ALA A 56 8.36 0.41 7.63
N ARG A 57 9.12 0.16 8.71
CA ARG A 57 10.59 0.37 8.71
C ARG A 57 11.29 -0.54 7.69
N GLY A 58 10.83 -1.78 7.54
CA GLY A 58 11.33 -2.68 6.51
C GLY A 58 11.01 -2.20 5.11
N LEU A 59 9.77 -1.73 4.91
CA LEU A 59 9.36 -1.12 3.64
C LEU A 59 10.22 0.10 3.29
N ALA A 60 10.50 0.98 4.25
CA ALA A 60 11.34 2.17 4.03
C ALA A 60 12.78 1.86 3.58
N ARG A 61 13.31 0.68 3.92
CA ARG A 61 14.62 0.22 3.42
C ARG A 61 14.58 -0.18 1.95
N MET A 62 13.43 -0.61 1.47
CA MET A 62 13.21 -1.03 0.07
C MET A 62 12.67 0.12 -0.77
N VAL A 63 11.77 0.89 -0.20
CA VAL A 63 11.09 2.05 -0.80
C VAL A 63 11.39 3.27 0.08
N PRO A 64 12.51 3.97 -0.17
CA PRO A 64 12.95 5.07 0.71
C PRO A 64 12.00 6.27 0.72
N ARG A 65 11.18 6.45 -0.30
CA ARG A 65 10.21 7.56 -0.41
C ARG A 65 8.99 7.15 -1.21
N ALA A 66 7.87 7.79 -0.92
CA ALA A 66 6.70 7.85 -1.79
C ALA A 66 6.41 9.32 -2.11
N ASP A 67 5.83 9.60 -3.29
CA ASP A 67 5.46 10.97 -3.66
C ASP A 67 4.05 11.30 -3.15
N VAL A 68 3.16 10.30 -3.11
CA VAL A 68 1.77 10.44 -2.67
C VAL A 68 1.37 9.23 -1.81
N VAL A 69 0.59 9.47 -0.76
CA VAL A 69 -0.07 8.44 0.05
C VAL A 69 -1.57 8.70 0.07
N LEU A 70 -2.36 7.85 -0.56
CA LEU A 70 -3.82 7.88 -0.54
C LEU A 70 -4.35 6.84 0.45
N SER A 71 -5.35 7.18 1.23
CA SER A 71 -5.92 6.23 2.20
C SER A 71 -7.44 6.24 2.20
N SER A 72 -8.03 5.06 2.33
CA SER A 72 -9.41 4.93 2.77
C SER A 72 -9.62 5.71 4.08
N PRO A 73 -10.74 6.45 4.24
CA PRO A 73 -11.04 7.18 5.47
C PRO A 73 -11.40 6.25 6.66
N ALA A 74 -11.57 4.95 6.43
CA ALA A 74 -11.80 4.00 7.51
C ALA A 74 -10.63 3.98 8.50
N ARG A 75 -10.93 4.09 9.81
CA ARG A 75 -9.96 4.32 10.89
C ARG A 75 -8.73 3.40 10.85
N ARG A 76 -8.93 2.11 10.54
CA ARG A 76 -7.83 1.14 10.45
C ARG A 76 -6.89 1.39 9.28
N ALA A 77 -7.43 1.80 8.12
CA ALA A 77 -6.61 2.14 6.95
C ALA A 77 -5.92 3.48 7.16
N TRP A 78 -6.66 4.49 7.64
CA TRP A 78 -6.11 5.80 7.96
C TRP A 78 -4.94 5.70 8.94
N ARG A 79 -5.14 4.94 10.04
CA ARG A 79 -4.06 4.74 11.01
C ARG A 79 -2.84 4.03 10.43
N THR A 80 -3.05 3.07 9.52
CA THR A 80 -1.96 2.42 8.78
C THR A 80 -1.20 3.44 7.93
N ALA A 81 -1.91 4.33 7.23
CA ALA A 81 -1.30 5.39 6.42
C ALA A 81 -0.53 6.42 7.27
N GLU A 82 -1.05 6.80 8.46
CA GLU A 82 -0.32 7.65 9.41
C GLU A 82 1.00 7.02 9.88
N ILE A 83 1.04 5.69 10.04
CA ILE A 83 2.28 4.99 10.40
C ILE A 83 3.30 5.06 9.25
N LEU A 84 2.85 4.98 7.99
CA LEU A 84 3.71 5.20 6.82
C LEU A 84 4.21 6.64 6.77
N ALA A 85 3.35 7.62 6.99
CA ALA A 85 3.71 9.04 7.01
C ALA A 85 4.69 9.42 8.14
N ALA A 86 4.85 8.58 9.15
CA ALA A 86 5.87 8.76 10.18
C ALA A 86 7.28 8.31 9.74
N LEU A 87 7.42 7.76 8.53
CA LEU A 87 8.71 7.44 7.92
C LEU A 87 9.30 8.71 7.28
N ASP A 88 10.62 8.82 7.32
CA ASP A 88 11.31 9.89 6.60
C ASP A 88 10.98 9.82 5.10
N SER A 89 10.63 10.93 4.50
CA SER A 89 10.32 11.04 3.06
C SER A 89 9.04 10.32 2.57
N TRP A 90 8.11 10.03 3.47
CA TRP A 90 6.75 9.63 3.14
C TRP A 90 5.79 10.77 3.50
N PRO A 91 4.94 11.25 2.57
CA PRO A 91 4.06 12.40 2.83
C PRO A 91 2.91 12.05 3.76
N ALA A 92 2.26 13.09 4.30
CA ALA A 92 1.00 12.93 5.01
C ALA A 92 -0.06 12.28 4.11
N PRO A 93 -0.90 11.38 4.63
CA PRO A 93 -1.91 10.71 3.81
C PRO A 93 -3.04 11.68 3.42
N GLU A 94 -3.51 11.51 2.19
CA GLU A 94 -4.68 12.17 1.66
C GLU A 94 -5.89 11.22 1.71
N PRO A 95 -7.07 11.70 2.13
CA PRO A 95 -8.26 10.85 2.18
C PRO A 95 -8.78 10.56 0.76
N SER A 96 -8.97 9.28 0.47
CA SER A 96 -9.53 8.82 -0.80
C SER A 96 -10.73 7.90 -0.56
N PRO A 97 -11.97 8.43 -0.56
CA PRO A 97 -13.18 7.63 -0.31
C PRO A 97 -13.37 6.46 -1.29
N VAL A 98 -12.79 6.56 -2.49
CA VAL A 98 -12.86 5.47 -3.48
C VAL A 98 -12.09 4.21 -3.08
N LEU A 99 -11.28 4.28 -2.02
CA LEU A 99 -10.58 3.14 -1.43
C LEU A 99 -11.39 2.45 -0.31
N GLU A 100 -12.63 2.85 -0.08
CA GLU A 100 -13.53 2.13 0.83
C GLU A 100 -13.89 0.73 0.30
N PRO A 101 -14.18 -0.26 1.19
CA PRO A 101 -14.23 -1.68 0.81
C PRO A 101 -15.27 -2.07 -0.23
N THR A 102 -16.28 -1.22 -0.46
CA THR A 102 -17.47 -1.54 -1.28
C THR A 102 -17.48 -0.84 -2.63
N LEU A 103 -16.43 -0.08 -2.95
CA LEU A 103 -16.40 0.66 -4.21
C LEU A 103 -15.66 -0.11 -5.29
N PRO A 104 -16.13 -0.02 -6.56
CA PRO A 104 -15.55 -0.75 -7.66
C PRO A 104 -14.13 -0.24 -7.97
N PRO A 105 -13.22 -1.13 -8.41
CA PRO A 105 -11.80 -0.82 -8.63
C PRO A 105 -11.57 0.23 -9.72
N GLU A 106 -12.49 0.38 -10.67
CA GLU A 106 -12.43 1.40 -11.72
C GLU A 106 -12.40 2.81 -11.14
N LYS A 107 -13.14 3.05 -10.04
CA LYS A 107 -13.13 4.36 -9.37
C LYS A 107 -11.78 4.64 -8.71
N ALA A 108 -11.17 3.63 -8.09
CA ALA A 108 -9.85 3.77 -7.51
C ALA A 108 -8.78 3.99 -8.59
N ALA A 109 -8.86 3.23 -9.70
CA ALA A 109 -7.97 3.41 -10.84
C ALA A 109 -8.12 4.82 -11.46
N LEU A 110 -9.35 5.34 -11.55
CA LEU A 110 -9.59 6.69 -12.07
C LEU A 110 -8.99 7.75 -11.13
N ALA A 111 -9.10 7.60 -9.82
CA ALA A 111 -8.54 8.56 -8.86
C ALA A 111 -7.00 8.63 -8.90
N LEU A 112 -6.33 7.58 -9.38
CA LEU A 112 -4.88 7.64 -9.59
C LEU A 112 -4.49 8.65 -10.69
N GLN A 113 -5.42 9.01 -11.58
CA GLN A 113 -5.19 9.99 -12.66
C GLN A 113 -4.89 11.39 -12.13
N ASP A 114 -5.46 11.73 -11.00
CA ASP A 114 -5.21 13.03 -10.36
C ASP A 114 -3.75 13.18 -9.86
N HIS A 115 -3.00 12.09 -9.87
CA HIS A 115 -1.61 12.00 -9.45
C HIS A 115 -0.66 11.53 -10.57
N ALA A 116 -1.01 11.81 -11.81
CA ALA A 116 -0.26 11.35 -13.00
C ALA A 116 1.21 11.83 -13.04
N ASP A 117 1.52 12.94 -12.37
CA ASP A 117 2.88 13.50 -12.28
C ASP A 117 3.74 12.82 -11.19
N ALA A 118 3.13 11.99 -10.33
CA ALA A 118 3.84 11.27 -9.29
C ALA A 118 4.56 10.04 -9.86
N SER A 119 5.83 9.85 -9.50
CA SER A 119 6.58 8.64 -9.86
C SER A 119 6.31 7.47 -8.92
N SER A 120 5.71 7.74 -7.75
CA SER A 120 5.39 6.72 -6.76
C SER A 120 4.15 7.10 -5.95
N VAL A 121 3.16 6.20 -5.94
CA VAL A 121 1.89 6.39 -5.23
C VAL A 121 1.66 5.19 -4.33
N ALA A 122 1.39 5.43 -3.06
CA ALA A 122 0.94 4.40 -2.14
C ALA A 122 -0.57 4.54 -1.90
N VAL A 123 -1.31 3.44 -1.98
CA VAL A 123 -2.74 3.39 -1.66
C VAL A 123 -2.97 2.44 -0.49
N VAL A 124 -3.62 2.93 0.55
CA VAL A 124 -3.91 2.17 1.76
C VAL A 124 -5.40 1.85 1.82
N GLY A 125 -5.72 0.56 1.82
CA GLY A 125 -7.11 0.14 1.71
C GLY A 125 -7.38 -1.24 2.29
N HIS A 126 -8.36 -1.92 1.71
CA HIS A 126 -8.99 -3.12 2.26
C HIS A 126 -9.10 -4.24 1.22
N ARG A 127 -9.30 -5.48 1.71
CA ARG A 127 -9.86 -6.56 0.91
C ARG A 127 -11.41 -6.42 0.91
N PRO A 128 -12.14 -6.68 -0.21
CA PRO A 128 -11.61 -7.14 -1.49
C PRO A 128 -11.02 -6.02 -2.37
N GLY A 129 -11.37 -4.74 -2.17
CA GLY A 129 -11.10 -3.64 -3.09
C GLY A 129 -9.65 -3.54 -3.61
N LEU A 130 -8.62 -3.73 -2.76
CA LEU A 130 -7.23 -3.72 -3.24
C LEU A 130 -6.88 -4.94 -4.11
N HIS A 131 -7.52 -6.09 -3.88
CA HIS A 131 -7.31 -7.28 -4.72
C HIS A 131 -7.94 -7.08 -6.09
N GLU A 132 -9.16 -6.55 -6.13
CA GLU A 132 -9.89 -6.20 -7.34
C GLU A 132 -9.16 -5.10 -8.12
N LEU A 133 -8.64 -4.08 -7.42
CA LEU A 133 -7.81 -3.04 -8.05
C LEU A 133 -6.53 -3.62 -8.66
N ALA A 134 -5.83 -4.49 -7.94
CA ALA A 134 -4.65 -5.16 -8.48
C ALA A 134 -4.99 -6.00 -9.71
N ALA A 135 -6.04 -6.82 -9.63
CA ALA A 135 -6.49 -7.63 -10.76
C ALA A 135 -6.82 -6.73 -11.96
N TYR A 136 -7.56 -5.65 -11.74
CA TYR A 136 -7.95 -4.71 -12.79
C TYR A 136 -6.75 -4.03 -13.45
N LEU A 137 -5.79 -3.58 -12.67
CA LEU A 137 -4.58 -2.93 -13.18
C LEU A 137 -3.65 -3.89 -13.92
N LEU A 138 -3.61 -5.17 -13.50
CA LEU A 138 -2.76 -6.19 -14.12
C LEU A 138 -3.40 -6.86 -15.34
N THR A 139 -4.75 -6.97 -15.40
CA THR A 139 -5.43 -7.81 -16.41
C THR A 139 -6.55 -7.11 -17.17
N ALA A 140 -6.85 -5.86 -16.85
CA ALA A 140 -8.04 -5.10 -17.28
C ALA A 140 -9.38 -5.73 -16.83
N LYS A 141 -9.35 -6.67 -15.86
CA LYS A 141 -10.53 -7.32 -15.28
C LYS A 141 -10.41 -7.33 -13.77
N ALA A 142 -11.49 -7.00 -13.08
CA ALA A 142 -11.53 -7.02 -11.61
C ALA A 142 -11.52 -8.44 -11.01
N GLU A 143 -11.86 -9.43 -11.83
CA GLU A 143 -12.00 -10.83 -11.45
C GLU A 143 -10.97 -11.72 -12.17
N GLY A 144 -10.79 -12.93 -11.64
CA GLY A 144 -9.96 -13.96 -12.28
C GLY A 144 -8.47 -13.95 -11.89
N LEU A 145 -8.04 -12.97 -11.09
CA LEU A 145 -6.71 -12.95 -10.47
C LEU A 145 -6.84 -12.77 -8.96
N GLU A 146 -6.32 -13.72 -8.19
CA GLU A 146 -6.18 -13.58 -6.75
C GLU A 146 -4.72 -13.32 -6.38
N ILE A 147 -4.49 -12.27 -5.60
CA ILE A 147 -3.19 -11.99 -4.99
C ILE A 147 -3.28 -12.17 -3.49
N GLY A 148 -2.29 -12.81 -2.87
CA GLY A 148 -2.24 -13.06 -1.43
C GLY A 148 -1.83 -11.84 -0.61
N LEU A 149 -2.46 -10.68 -0.80
CA LEU A 149 -2.12 -9.46 -0.05
C LEU A 149 -2.68 -9.56 1.37
N GLU A 150 -1.82 -9.88 2.33
CA GLU A 150 -2.14 -10.01 3.75
C GLU A 150 -2.34 -8.64 4.43
N LYS A 151 -2.96 -8.62 5.63
CA LYS A 151 -3.04 -7.40 6.46
C LYS A 151 -1.63 -6.92 6.81
N GLY A 152 -1.33 -5.66 6.54
CA GLY A 152 0.01 -5.08 6.69
C GLY A 152 1.00 -5.51 5.60
N GLY A 153 0.58 -6.30 4.62
CA GLY A 153 1.37 -6.63 3.43
C GLY A 153 1.32 -5.52 2.38
N VAL A 154 2.28 -5.55 1.46
CA VAL A 154 2.44 -4.58 0.40
C VAL A 154 2.71 -5.28 -0.92
N ALA A 155 2.02 -4.84 -1.99
CA ALA A 155 2.33 -5.21 -3.36
C ALA A 155 2.80 -3.97 -4.13
N CYS A 156 3.76 -4.13 -5.03
CA CYS A 156 4.19 -3.11 -5.96
C CYS A 156 3.79 -3.51 -7.38
N ILE A 157 3.07 -2.61 -8.04
CA ILE A 157 2.75 -2.72 -9.47
C ILE A 157 3.45 -1.57 -10.19
N GLY A 158 4.30 -1.91 -11.17
CA GLY A 158 4.98 -0.94 -11.99
C GLY A 158 4.22 -0.66 -13.28
N PHE A 159 4.38 0.56 -13.79
CA PHE A 159 3.81 1.00 -15.07
C PHE A 159 4.86 1.74 -15.88
N ASP A 160 4.89 1.49 -17.18
CA ASP A 160 5.61 2.33 -18.14
C ASP A 160 4.69 3.51 -18.49
N GLY A 161 4.85 4.63 -17.76
CA GLY A 161 3.95 5.77 -17.83
C GLY A 161 2.82 5.69 -16.80
N TYR A 162 1.63 6.02 -17.24
CA TYR A 162 0.46 6.21 -16.37
C TYR A 162 -0.22 4.88 -15.96
N PRO A 163 -0.69 4.72 -14.70
CA PRO A 163 -1.46 3.55 -14.28
C PRO A 163 -2.77 3.40 -15.05
N ALA A 164 -2.80 2.45 -15.98
CA ALA A 164 -3.98 2.12 -16.77
C ALA A 164 -4.38 0.65 -16.60
N PRO A 165 -5.67 0.30 -16.82
CA PRO A 165 -6.14 -1.07 -16.73
C PRO A 165 -5.37 -2.01 -17.66
N GLY A 166 -4.88 -3.13 -17.13
CA GLY A 166 -4.15 -4.13 -17.88
C GLY A 166 -2.73 -3.75 -18.31
N ALA A 167 -2.25 -2.55 -17.92
CA ALA A 167 -0.91 -2.07 -18.26
C ALA A 167 0.12 -2.31 -17.16
N GLY A 168 -0.32 -2.77 -15.97
CA GLY A 168 0.55 -2.96 -14.82
C GLY A 168 1.35 -4.25 -14.88
N GLU A 169 2.54 -4.22 -14.30
CA GLU A 169 3.38 -5.38 -14.03
C GLU A 169 3.54 -5.56 -12.51
N LEU A 170 3.20 -6.74 -11.98
CA LEU A 170 3.47 -7.05 -10.58
C LEU A 170 4.97 -7.22 -10.38
N ARG A 171 5.62 -6.25 -9.75
CA ARG A 171 7.05 -6.28 -9.46
C ARG A 171 7.39 -7.14 -8.26
N TRP A 172 6.61 -7.01 -7.18
CA TRP A 172 6.75 -7.83 -5.98
C TRP A 172 5.49 -7.75 -5.10
N LEU A 173 5.34 -8.75 -4.24
CA LEU A 173 4.35 -8.81 -3.17
C LEU A 173 5.04 -9.34 -1.91
N LEU A 174 4.95 -8.60 -0.82
CA LEU A 174 5.61 -8.91 0.42
C LEU A 174 4.61 -9.02 1.57
N THR A 175 4.77 -10.07 2.34
CA THR A 175 4.02 -10.25 3.58
C THR A 175 4.56 -9.32 4.68
N PRO A 176 3.76 -8.99 5.70
CA PRO A 176 4.25 -8.21 6.83
C PRO A 176 5.42 -8.88 7.56
N GLU A 177 5.47 -10.21 7.58
CA GLU A 177 6.57 -10.97 8.17
C GLU A 177 7.89 -10.74 7.44
N VAL A 178 7.87 -10.81 6.10
CA VAL A 178 9.05 -10.50 5.28
C VAL A 178 9.51 -9.07 5.52
N LEU A 179 8.60 -8.10 5.52
CA LEU A 179 8.92 -6.71 5.80
C LEU A 179 9.56 -6.53 7.18
N ARG A 180 9.02 -7.19 8.22
CA ARG A 180 9.62 -7.17 9.56
C ARG A 180 11.01 -7.80 9.60
N SER A 181 11.25 -8.84 8.82
CA SER A 181 12.59 -9.47 8.69
C SER A 181 13.59 -8.52 8.04
N VAL A 182 13.17 -7.79 6.99
CA VAL A 182 13.98 -6.72 6.37
C VAL A 182 14.33 -5.66 7.40
N ALA A 183 13.38 -5.21 8.22
CA ALA A 183 13.61 -4.21 9.25
C ALA A 183 14.68 -4.64 10.28
N ARG A 184 14.72 -5.93 10.61
CA ARG A 184 15.67 -6.53 11.56
C ARG A 184 17.05 -6.81 10.95
N GLY A 185 17.20 -6.69 9.63
CA GLY A 185 18.47 -6.99 8.94
C GLY A 185 18.72 -8.49 8.75
N HIS A 186 17.68 -9.33 8.83
CA HIS A 186 17.80 -10.79 8.69
C HIS A 186 17.67 -11.27 7.23
N PHE A 187 18.13 -10.51 6.28
CA PHE A 187 18.33 -10.98 4.91
C PHE A 187 19.83 -11.25 4.70
N SER A 188 20.21 -12.48 4.85
CA SER A 188 21.49 -13.03 4.38
C SER A 188 21.27 -13.78 3.09
#